data_75813abc2d28bfb10a4b32c4c76e54ed
#
_entry.id   75813abc2d28bfb10a4b32c4c76e54ed
#
_cell.length_a   1.000
_cell.length_b   1.000
_cell.length_c   1.000
_cell.angle_alpha   90.00
_cell.angle_beta   90.00
_cell.angle_gamma   90.00
#
_symmetry.space_group_name_H-M   'P 1'
#
loop_
_entity.id
_entity.type
_entity.pdbx_description
1 polymer ?
#
loop_
_entity_poly.entity_id
_entity_poly.type
_entity_poly.pdbx_seq_one_letter_code
_entity_poly.pdbx_strand_id
1 'polypeptide(L)'
;MSEIKYYNLSTDGNTFLAPHFQVHEFADPSDYVNVAYPVDIPIHNKLPAVLEDVFQHFGCTLGKICSGYRSPAADLDIGGSGSGPHTLGIAADVYFYKNGQPVPSRLVACFLKDRGIKGIGLNCGGNPNGTHIDMRGFGVWNDSVWYGDEAVRNGGIYGTVPNGDYYTYTGTTKDEVYPNGSNPEPTAPHDNVRNDYTTSDRMVDIIKTYEGFSPRAIKLAGEDEYTIGYGHYGSDVHAGDTITEAEATVLMKKDLKVFENAVKNAVKVEITQSQFDALVSLSYNIGTGAFADSDTVKALNEGKVGHAAVDIPSWRRGMGYQILPGLEKRRQTELEFFATGEDFTITDCMNVRTGAGTNYPVKTVSQLTANGRENAVNRSASAQAVFREGTEITALEVKAVYSSQRVEVWFRCPSGWICARMGEEIYVE
;
A
#
# COMPACT_ATOMS: atom_id res chain seq x y z
N MET A 1 12.22 9.16 10.88
CA MET A 1 13.24 8.70 9.92
C MET A 1 13.05 9.50 8.65
N SER A 2 14.11 9.83 7.93
CA SER A 2 14.02 10.54 6.64
C SER A 2 13.16 9.71 5.69
N GLU A 3 12.18 10.30 5.03
CA GLU A 3 11.38 9.64 4.00
C GLU A 3 12.18 9.43 2.71
N ILE A 4 13.37 10.03 2.61
CA ILE A 4 14.33 9.87 1.53
C ILE A 4 15.39 8.84 1.94
N LYS A 5 15.63 7.86 1.09
CA LYS A 5 16.70 6.89 1.19
C LYS A 5 17.66 7.06 0.02
N TYR A 6 18.96 6.95 0.28
CA TYR A 6 20.00 7.00 -0.74
C TYR A 6 20.38 5.60 -1.18
N TYR A 7 20.53 5.42 -2.48
CA TYR A 7 20.92 4.16 -3.11
C TYR A 7 22.11 4.37 -4.00
N ASN A 8 23.11 3.50 -3.87
CA ASN A 8 24.29 3.51 -4.74
C ASN A 8 24.01 2.73 -6.02
N LEU A 9 24.06 3.40 -7.16
CA LEU A 9 23.71 2.81 -8.47
C LEU A 9 24.59 1.62 -8.85
N SER A 10 25.83 1.59 -8.40
CA SER A 10 26.76 0.50 -8.73
C SER A 10 26.48 -0.77 -7.92
N THR A 11 25.98 -0.65 -6.68
CA THR A 11 25.73 -1.78 -5.79
C THR A 11 24.25 -2.12 -5.67
N ASP A 12 23.39 -1.10 -5.69
CA ASP A 12 21.96 -1.24 -5.43
C ASP A 12 21.10 -1.13 -6.71
N GLY A 13 21.70 -0.82 -7.86
CA GLY A 13 20.99 -0.52 -9.11
C GLY A 13 19.93 -1.54 -9.52
N ASN A 14 20.19 -2.83 -9.28
CA ASN A 14 19.26 -3.92 -9.59
C ASN A 14 18.34 -4.28 -8.42
N THR A 15 18.37 -3.53 -7.31
CA THR A 15 17.48 -3.75 -6.17
C THR A 15 16.07 -3.32 -6.53
N PHE A 16 15.11 -4.22 -6.36
CA PHE A 16 13.71 -3.90 -6.51
C PHE A 16 13.22 -3.06 -5.33
N LEU A 17 12.65 -1.91 -5.60
CA LEU A 17 11.98 -1.04 -4.64
C LEU A 17 10.47 -1.31 -4.57
N ALA A 18 9.93 -1.86 -5.66
CA ALA A 18 8.59 -2.41 -5.82
C ALA A 18 8.66 -3.53 -6.85
N PRO A 19 7.67 -4.43 -6.96
CA PRO A 19 7.72 -5.61 -7.83
C PRO A 19 8.11 -5.34 -9.29
N HIS A 20 7.79 -4.16 -9.82
CA HIS A 20 8.07 -3.79 -11.22
C HIS A 20 9.02 -2.59 -11.36
N PHE A 21 9.62 -2.11 -10.25
CA PHE A 21 10.47 -0.90 -10.28
C PHE A 21 11.77 -1.13 -9.51
N GLN A 22 12.89 -1.00 -10.21
CA GLN A 22 14.24 -1.13 -9.66
C GLN A 22 14.90 0.23 -9.43
N VAL A 23 15.93 0.28 -8.58
CA VAL A 23 16.66 1.50 -8.24
C VAL A 23 17.16 2.23 -9.49
N HIS A 24 17.77 1.51 -10.45
CA HIS A 24 18.37 2.13 -11.64
C HIS A 24 17.35 2.83 -12.54
N GLU A 25 16.06 2.46 -12.48
CA GLU A 25 15.02 3.09 -13.28
C GLU A 25 14.68 4.51 -12.78
N PHE A 26 14.96 4.81 -11.50
CA PHE A 26 14.83 6.15 -10.93
C PHE A 26 16.03 7.05 -11.24
N ALA A 27 17.00 6.56 -12.00
CA ALA A 27 18.15 7.29 -12.45
C ALA A 27 18.02 7.53 -13.95
N ASP A 28 18.01 8.79 -14.35
CA ASP A 28 17.98 9.14 -15.80
C ASP A 28 19.31 9.75 -16.25
N PRO A 29 20.27 8.93 -16.71
CA PRO A 29 21.55 9.43 -17.21
C PRO A 29 21.42 10.25 -18.49
N SER A 30 20.31 10.18 -19.23
CA SER A 30 20.10 10.93 -20.47
C SER A 30 19.98 12.44 -20.24
N ASP A 31 19.60 12.84 -19.03
CA ASP A 31 19.51 14.25 -18.64
C ASP A 31 20.87 14.89 -18.35
N TYR A 32 21.96 14.09 -18.28
CA TYR A 32 23.30 14.54 -17.90
C TYR A 32 24.22 14.76 -19.11
N VAL A 33 23.99 15.84 -19.85
CA VAL A 33 24.77 16.17 -21.03
C VAL A 33 26.13 16.78 -20.67
N ASN A 34 26.18 17.61 -19.62
CA ASN A 34 27.36 18.40 -19.25
C ASN A 34 27.79 18.20 -17.77
N VAL A 35 27.16 17.33 -17.04
CA VAL A 35 27.38 17.12 -15.60
C VAL A 35 27.66 15.64 -15.34
N ALA A 36 28.58 15.33 -14.42
CA ALA A 36 28.82 13.94 -14.02
C ALA A 36 27.61 13.36 -13.30
N TYR A 37 27.21 12.15 -13.69
CA TYR A 37 26.11 11.45 -13.08
C TYR A 37 26.48 11.03 -11.63
N PRO A 38 25.63 11.29 -10.63
CA PRO A 38 25.93 10.90 -9.26
C PRO A 38 25.91 9.37 -9.09
N VAL A 39 26.75 8.86 -8.24
CA VAL A 39 26.79 7.43 -7.89
C VAL A 39 25.65 7.07 -6.92
N ASP A 40 25.32 7.97 -6.01
CA ASP A 40 24.24 7.80 -5.04
C ASP A 40 23.06 8.69 -5.41
N ILE A 41 21.88 8.10 -5.49
CA ILE A 41 20.63 8.81 -5.78
C ILE A 41 19.65 8.76 -4.62
N PRO A 42 19.00 9.87 -4.28
CA PRO A 42 17.90 9.88 -3.33
C PRO A 42 16.62 9.35 -3.98
N ILE A 43 15.88 8.50 -3.27
CA ILE A 43 14.55 8.06 -3.68
C ILE A 43 13.63 8.10 -2.46
N HIS A 44 12.46 8.73 -2.61
CA HIS A 44 11.44 8.74 -1.57
C HIS A 44 10.86 7.33 -1.38
N ASN A 45 10.82 6.86 -0.15
CA ASN A 45 10.49 5.48 0.21
C ASN A 45 9.09 5.01 -0.23
N LYS A 46 8.15 5.94 -0.45
CA LYS A 46 6.78 5.62 -0.88
C LYS A 46 6.59 5.75 -2.40
N LEU A 47 7.47 6.44 -3.11
CA LEU A 47 7.30 6.68 -4.54
C LEU A 47 7.22 5.36 -5.35
N PRO A 48 8.10 4.37 -5.14
CA PRO A 48 7.99 3.10 -5.85
C PRO A 48 6.67 2.36 -5.58
N ALA A 49 6.17 2.41 -4.35
CA ALA A 49 4.91 1.77 -3.99
C ALA A 49 3.70 2.44 -4.68
N VAL A 50 3.72 3.77 -4.80
CA VAL A 50 2.68 4.52 -5.54
C VAL A 50 2.70 4.17 -7.02
N LEU A 51 3.88 4.04 -7.63
CA LEU A 51 3.99 3.59 -9.03
C LEU A 51 3.47 2.16 -9.21
N GLU A 52 3.76 1.30 -8.26
CA GLU A 52 3.27 -0.08 -8.25
C GLU A 52 1.75 -0.14 -8.11
N ASP A 53 1.15 0.68 -7.27
CA ASP A 53 -0.31 0.77 -7.12
C ASP A 53 -0.99 1.13 -8.45
N VAL A 54 -0.42 2.08 -9.21
CA VAL A 54 -0.91 2.41 -10.55
C VAL A 54 -0.75 1.22 -11.49
N PHE A 55 0.42 0.58 -11.47
CA PHE A 55 0.73 -0.56 -12.32
C PHE A 55 -0.30 -1.69 -12.12
N GLN A 56 -0.58 -2.05 -10.89
CA GLN A 56 -1.51 -3.10 -10.52
C GLN A 56 -2.96 -2.73 -10.84
N HIS A 57 -3.39 -1.51 -10.48
CA HIS A 57 -4.77 -1.06 -10.68
C HIS A 57 -5.20 -1.14 -12.15
N PHE A 58 -4.34 -0.72 -13.06
CA PHE A 58 -4.64 -0.75 -14.49
C PHE A 58 -4.32 -2.09 -15.17
N GLY A 59 -3.74 -3.04 -14.44
CA GLY A 59 -3.25 -4.31 -15.00
C GLY A 59 -2.19 -4.07 -16.08
N CYS A 60 -1.22 -3.20 -15.78
CA CYS A 60 -0.16 -2.83 -16.70
C CYS A 60 0.77 -4.01 -16.98
N THR A 61 1.35 -4.03 -18.16
CA THR A 61 2.40 -4.98 -18.58
C THR A 61 3.77 -4.33 -18.63
N LEU A 62 3.84 -3.00 -18.57
CA LEU A 62 5.06 -2.22 -18.53
C LEU A 62 4.78 -0.89 -17.81
N GLY A 63 5.64 -0.54 -16.85
CA GLY A 63 5.79 0.81 -16.29
C GLY A 63 7.17 1.31 -16.69
N LYS A 64 7.26 2.40 -17.43
CA LYS A 64 8.53 2.98 -17.85
C LYS A 64 8.72 4.34 -17.21
N ILE A 65 9.67 4.44 -16.28
CA ILE A 65 10.13 5.73 -15.74
C ILE A 65 10.99 6.36 -16.84
N CYS A 66 10.60 7.56 -17.29
CA CYS A 66 11.33 8.30 -18.30
C CYS A 66 12.13 9.47 -17.71
N SER A 67 11.83 9.88 -16.50
CA SER A 67 12.65 10.80 -15.70
C SER A 67 12.46 10.49 -14.22
N GLY A 68 13.54 10.23 -13.52
CA GLY A 68 13.57 10.00 -12.08
C GLY A 68 14.32 11.11 -11.35
N TYR A 69 15.34 10.74 -10.56
CA TYR A 69 16.20 11.71 -9.88
C TYR A 69 17.07 12.46 -10.87
N ARG A 70 17.16 13.76 -10.67
CA ARG A 70 18.01 14.68 -11.41
C ARG A 70 18.81 15.53 -10.43
N SER A 71 20.13 15.63 -10.61
CA SER A 71 20.92 16.50 -9.73
C SER A 71 20.52 17.96 -9.91
N PRO A 72 20.68 18.82 -8.89
CA PRO A 72 20.40 20.24 -9.04
C PRO A 72 21.12 20.90 -10.22
N ALA A 73 22.36 20.48 -10.49
CA ALA A 73 23.14 21.01 -11.61
C ALA A 73 22.57 20.58 -12.98
N ALA A 74 22.15 19.32 -13.12
CA ALA A 74 21.51 18.83 -14.34
C ALA A 74 20.12 19.44 -14.56
N ASP A 75 19.36 19.67 -13.49
CA ASP A 75 18.07 20.37 -13.58
C ASP A 75 18.22 21.81 -14.07
N LEU A 76 19.26 22.51 -13.62
CA LEU A 76 19.60 23.86 -14.12
C LEU A 76 20.03 23.84 -15.58
N ASP A 77 20.81 22.84 -16.02
CA ASP A 77 21.31 22.70 -17.38
C ASP A 77 20.18 22.54 -18.42
N ILE A 78 19.08 21.91 -18.02
CA ILE A 78 17.88 21.76 -18.86
C ILE A 78 16.83 22.86 -18.65
N GLY A 79 17.16 23.92 -17.89
CA GLY A 79 16.29 25.05 -17.65
C GLY A 79 15.33 24.93 -16.49
N GLY A 80 15.54 23.96 -15.60
CA GLY A 80 14.81 23.82 -14.35
C GLY A 80 15.28 24.79 -13.27
N SER A 81 14.69 24.70 -12.07
CA SER A 81 15.00 25.58 -10.93
C SER A 81 16.19 25.12 -10.08
N GLY A 82 16.70 23.92 -10.30
CA GLY A 82 17.70 23.27 -9.46
C GLY A 82 17.17 22.81 -8.09
N SER A 83 15.86 22.89 -7.84
CA SER A 83 15.23 22.60 -6.55
C SER A 83 13.84 21.94 -6.67
N GLY A 84 13.53 21.41 -7.84
CA GLY A 84 12.23 20.75 -8.11
C GLY A 84 12.10 19.35 -7.49
N PRO A 85 10.93 18.71 -7.61
CA PRO A 85 10.68 17.39 -7.03
C PRO A 85 11.65 16.29 -7.49
N HIS A 86 12.12 16.33 -8.74
CA HIS A 86 13.12 15.42 -9.26
C HIS A 86 14.46 15.59 -8.55
N THR A 87 14.87 16.82 -8.24
CA THR A 87 16.15 17.07 -7.55
C THR A 87 16.13 16.66 -6.08
N LEU A 88 14.95 16.48 -5.52
CA LEU A 88 14.75 15.99 -4.16
C LEU A 88 14.60 14.46 -4.09
N GLY A 89 14.54 13.78 -5.23
CA GLY A 89 14.30 12.32 -5.29
C GLY A 89 12.88 11.92 -4.90
N ILE A 90 11.92 12.84 -5.01
CA ILE A 90 10.52 12.59 -4.62
C ILE A 90 9.59 12.44 -5.83
N ALA A 91 10.10 12.49 -7.05
CA ALA A 91 9.30 12.47 -8.27
C ALA A 91 9.78 11.46 -9.31
N ALA A 92 8.83 11.03 -10.13
CA ALA A 92 9.08 10.27 -11.35
C ALA A 92 8.08 10.67 -12.45
N ASP A 93 8.56 10.76 -13.68
CA ASP A 93 7.73 10.84 -14.89
C ASP A 93 7.60 9.44 -15.48
N VAL A 94 6.39 8.94 -15.61
CA VAL A 94 6.15 7.53 -15.93
C VAL A 94 5.13 7.35 -17.03
N TYR A 95 5.42 6.41 -17.94
CA TYR A 95 4.46 5.87 -18.88
C TYR A 95 4.04 4.48 -18.46
N PHE A 96 2.75 4.26 -18.37
CA PHE A 96 2.17 2.95 -18.07
C PHE A 96 1.57 2.35 -19.35
N TYR A 97 1.79 1.06 -19.57
CA TYR A 97 1.26 0.34 -20.73
C TYR A 97 0.55 -0.92 -20.30
N LYS A 98 -0.59 -1.17 -20.94
CA LYS A 98 -1.33 -2.44 -20.83
C LYS A 98 -1.38 -3.10 -22.22
N ASN A 99 -0.78 -4.28 -22.34
CA ASN A 99 -0.74 -5.01 -23.62
C ASN A 99 -0.21 -4.15 -24.80
N GLY A 100 0.84 -3.37 -24.53
CA GLY A 100 1.46 -2.49 -25.52
C GLY A 100 0.69 -1.20 -25.84
N GLN A 101 -0.48 -0.98 -25.24
CA GLN A 101 -1.25 0.27 -25.36
C GLN A 101 -0.98 1.16 -24.15
N PRO A 102 -0.75 2.46 -24.34
CA PRO A 102 -0.54 3.36 -23.22
C PRO A 102 -1.82 3.56 -22.41
N VAL A 103 -1.67 3.57 -21.09
CA VAL A 103 -2.72 3.99 -20.18
C VAL A 103 -2.77 5.52 -20.19
N PRO A 104 -3.91 6.14 -20.49
CA PRO A 104 -4.01 7.59 -20.55
C PRO A 104 -3.65 8.24 -19.22
N SER A 105 -2.79 9.29 -19.23
CA SER A 105 -2.34 9.99 -18.03
C SER A 105 -3.47 10.54 -17.18
N ARG A 106 -4.63 10.88 -17.80
CA ARG A 106 -5.83 11.33 -17.08
C ARG A 106 -6.41 10.25 -16.16
N LEU A 107 -6.44 8.99 -16.62
CA LEU A 107 -6.91 7.87 -15.80
C LEU A 107 -5.98 7.63 -14.62
N VAL A 108 -4.67 7.68 -14.88
CA VAL A 108 -3.64 7.58 -13.83
C VAL A 108 -3.81 8.71 -12.81
N ALA A 109 -4.03 9.94 -13.28
CA ALA A 109 -4.24 11.09 -12.39
C ALA A 109 -5.51 10.95 -11.54
N CYS A 110 -6.60 10.46 -12.12
CA CYS A 110 -7.82 10.17 -11.37
C CYS A 110 -7.57 9.18 -10.25
N PHE A 111 -6.95 8.07 -10.56
CA PHE A 111 -6.59 7.06 -9.56
C PHE A 111 -5.68 7.61 -8.45
N LEU A 112 -4.65 8.37 -8.83
CA LEU A 112 -3.69 8.94 -7.87
C LEU A 112 -4.35 9.96 -6.92
N LYS A 113 -5.26 10.77 -7.44
CA LYS A 113 -6.01 11.72 -6.60
C LYS A 113 -6.86 10.99 -5.57
N ASP A 114 -7.59 9.95 -5.99
CA ASP A 114 -8.44 9.15 -5.10
C ASP A 114 -7.60 8.50 -3.98
N ARG A 115 -6.29 8.29 -4.23
CA ARG A 115 -5.29 7.85 -3.26
C ARG A 115 -4.64 8.99 -2.45
N GLY A 116 -5.11 10.22 -2.60
CA GLY A 116 -4.59 11.38 -1.86
C GLY A 116 -3.23 11.88 -2.33
N ILE A 117 -2.75 11.44 -3.51
CA ILE A 117 -1.51 11.96 -4.10
C ILE A 117 -1.77 13.38 -4.59
N LYS A 118 -0.89 14.31 -4.19
CA LYS A 118 -1.05 15.74 -4.47
C LYS A 118 -0.13 16.26 -5.57
N GLY A 119 0.97 15.58 -5.84
CA GLY A 119 1.91 15.93 -6.90
C GLY A 119 1.61 15.13 -8.16
N ILE A 120 0.78 15.67 -9.04
CA ILE A 120 0.36 15.00 -10.27
C ILE A 120 0.51 15.97 -11.44
N GLY A 121 1.25 15.56 -12.45
CA GLY A 121 1.39 16.30 -13.71
C GLY A 121 0.93 15.45 -14.89
N LEU A 122 0.23 16.07 -15.82
CA LEU A 122 -0.21 15.40 -17.04
C LEU A 122 0.66 15.82 -18.22
N ASN A 123 0.70 14.94 -19.22
CA ASN A 123 1.38 15.18 -20.50
C ASN A 123 2.88 15.47 -20.33
N CYS A 124 3.54 14.77 -19.42
CA CYS A 124 4.97 14.96 -19.16
C CYS A 124 5.79 14.71 -20.42
N GLY A 125 6.78 15.59 -20.64
CA GLY A 125 7.62 15.53 -21.83
C GLY A 125 6.87 15.75 -23.15
N GLY A 126 5.71 16.42 -23.12
CA GLY A 126 4.87 16.65 -24.31
C GLY A 126 4.14 15.40 -24.81
N ASN A 127 4.12 14.32 -24.04
CA ASN A 127 3.40 13.10 -24.39
C ASN A 127 2.09 13.00 -23.61
N PRO A 128 0.92 12.85 -24.29
CA PRO A 128 -0.40 12.83 -23.63
C PRO A 128 -0.61 11.65 -22.68
N ASN A 129 0.28 10.67 -22.69
CA ASN A 129 0.22 9.51 -21.80
C ASN A 129 1.28 9.52 -20.69
N GLY A 130 2.16 10.52 -20.67
CA GLY A 130 3.15 10.69 -19.61
C GLY A 130 2.53 11.30 -18.35
N THR A 131 2.76 10.69 -17.20
CA THR A 131 2.28 11.18 -15.90
C THR A 131 3.46 11.51 -15.01
N HIS A 132 3.54 12.76 -14.57
CA HIS A 132 4.42 13.13 -13.47
C HIS A 132 3.75 12.77 -12.15
N ILE A 133 4.49 12.12 -11.28
CA ILE A 133 4.03 11.70 -9.97
C ILE A 133 5.06 12.13 -8.94
N ASP A 134 4.68 12.94 -7.96
CA ASP A 134 5.59 13.31 -6.88
C ASP A 134 4.95 13.19 -5.49
N MET A 135 5.81 13.03 -4.51
CA MET A 135 5.43 12.80 -3.11
C MET A 135 5.32 14.08 -2.31
N ARG A 136 5.03 15.23 -2.95
CA ARG A 136 4.75 16.48 -2.21
C ARG A 136 3.56 16.31 -1.27
N GLY A 137 3.60 16.98 -0.13
CA GLY A 137 2.60 16.81 0.94
C GLY A 137 2.95 15.72 1.94
N PHE A 138 3.99 14.93 1.69
CA PHE A 138 4.54 13.97 2.65
C PHE A 138 5.75 14.53 3.40
N GLY A 139 5.57 15.70 4.03
CA GLY A 139 6.58 16.30 4.91
C GLY A 139 7.58 17.25 4.26
N VAL A 140 7.61 17.36 2.93
CA VAL A 140 8.58 18.21 2.20
C VAL A 140 7.94 19.46 1.61
N TRP A 141 6.63 19.43 1.31
CA TRP A 141 5.89 20.53 0.67
C TRP A 141 4.68 20.95 1.50
N ASN A 142 4.27 22.21 1.33
CA ASN A 142 2.97 22.64 1.82
C ASN A 142 1.83 21.89 1.09
N ASP A 143 0.63 21.95 1.62
CA ASP A 143 -0.55 21.24 1.10
C ASP A 143 -1.03 21.67 -0.31
N SER A 144 -0.22 22.42 -1.07
CA SER A 144 -0.56 22.84 -2.42
C SER A 144 -0.46 21.68 -3.40
N VAL A 145 -1.50 21.48 -4.18
CA VAL A 145 -1.53 20.50 -5.27
C VAL A 145 -0.84 21.11 -6.49
N TRP A 146 -0.01 20.32 -7.15
CA TRP A 146 0.64 20.71 -8.39
C TRP A 146 0.19 19.78 -9.53
N TYR A 147 -0.24 20.36 -10.64
CA TYR A 147 -0.84 19.63 -11.75
C TYR A 147 0.00 19.64 -13.05
N GLY A 148 1.22 20.13 -12.98
CA GLY A 148 2.17 20.11 -14.07
C GLY A 148 2.29 21.44 -14.83
N ASP A 149 3.49 21.62 -15.39
CA ASP A 149 3.89 22.85 -16.05
C ASP A 149 3.11 23.15 -17.32
N GLU A 150 2.69 22.14 -18.06
CA GLU A 150 1.96 22.33 -19.31
C GLU A 150 0.58 22.91 -19.07
N ALA A 151 -0.05 22.52 -17.99
CA ALA A 151 -1.29 23.08 -17.53
C ALA A 151 -1.19 24.56 -17.18
N VAL A 152 -0.11 24.93 -16.52
CA VAL A 152 0.18 26.31 -16.12
C VAL A 152 0.56 27.15 -17.34
N ARG A 153 1.39 26.62 -18.23
CA ARG A 153 1.88 27.32 -19.42
C ARG A 153 0.80 27.65 -20.44
N ASN A 154 -0.17 26.77 -20.62
CA ASN A 154 -1.17 26.91 -21.67
C ASN A 154 -2.48 27.57 -21.20
N GLY A 155 -2.58 28.04 -19.95
CA GLY A 155 -3.83 28.53 -19.38
C GLY A 155 -4.95 27.47 -19.50
N GLY A 156 -4.55 26.23 -19.71
CA GLY A 156 -5.41 25.13 -20.00
C GLY A 156 -6.14 24.61 -18.78
N ILE A 157 -6.57 23.43 -18.91
CA ILE A 157 -7.41 22.70 -17.95
C ILE A 157 -6.96 22.82 -16.50
N TYR A 158 -5.67 23.07 -16.27
CA TYR A 158 -5.07 22.97 -14.93
C TYR A 158 -4.73 24.32 -14.30
N GLY A 159 -4.51 25.33 -15.11
CA GLY A 159 -4.04 26.65 -14.64
C GLY A 159 -5.03 27.40 -13.78
N THR A 160 -6.27 26.98 -13.75
CA THR A 160 -7.37 27.66 -13.06
C THR A 160 -7.98 26.83 -11.92
N VAL A 161 -7.45 25.65 -11.63
CA VAL A 161 -8.00 24.80 -10.58
C VAL A 161 -7.40 25.15 -9.23
N PRO A 162 -8.12 25.88 -8.39
CA PRO A 162 -7.68 26.05 -7.00
C PRO A 162 -7.99 24.77 -6.20
N ASN A 163 -7.05 24.40 -5.36
CA ASN A 163 -7.30 23.50 -4.22
C ASN A 163 -7.85 22.10 -4.53
N GLY A 164 -7.41 21.46 -5.58
CA GLY A 164 -7.67 20.05 -5.72
C GLY A 164 -8.94 19.65 -6.48
N ASP A 165 -9.64 20.58 -7.08
CA ASP A 165 -10.80 20.30 -7.94
C ASP A 165 -10.40 19.89 -9.37
N TYR A 166 -9.29 19.20 -9.47
CA TYR A 166 -8.71 18.75 -10.72
C TYR A 166 -9.69 17.96 -11.61
N TYR A 167 -10.50 17.12 -11.00
CA TYR A 167 -11.47 16.30 -11.74
C TYR A 167 -12.69 17.07 -12.20
N THR A 168 -13.18 17.98 -11.40
CA THR A 168 -14.29 18.84 -11.75
C THR A 168 -13.91 19.72 -12.94
N TYR A 169 -12.63 20.05 -13.01
CA TYR A 169 -12.15 20.99 -14.00
C TYR A 169 -11.84 20.35 -15.35
N THR A 170 -11.38 19.11 -15.39
CA THR A 170 -10.99 18.47 -16.65
C THR A 170 -12.16 18.24 -17.58
N GLY A 171 -13.39 18.56 -17.16
CA GLY A 171 -14.57 18.19 -17.91
C GLY A 171 -14.67 16.70 -18.13
N THR A 172 -13.83 15.92 -17.46
CA THR A 172 -13.83 14.47 -17.55
C THR A 172 -15.08 13.98 -16.84
N THR A 173 -16.18 13.99 -17.59
CA THR A 173 -17.36 13.23 -17.21
C THR A 173 -16.98 11.76 -17.24
N LYS A 174 -17.72 10.95 -16.54
CA LYS A 174 -17.59 9.49 -16.64
C LYS A 174 -17.54 9.01 -18.09
N ASP A 175 -18.26 9.68 -18.97
CA ASP A 175 -18.37 9.39 -20.41
C ASP A 175 -17.10 9.73 -21.21
N GLU A 176 -16.32 10.74 -20.79
CA GLU A 176 -15.01 11.05 -21.40
C GLU A 176 -13.92 10.07 -20.96
N VAL A 177 -14.01 9.58 -19.72
CA VAL A 177 -13.11 8.55 -19.19
C VAL A 177 -13.45 7.17 -19.78
N TYR A 178 -14.73 6.94 -20.07
CA TYR A 178 -15.23 5.69 -20.66
C TYR A 178 -16.07 5.99 -21.92
N PRO A 179 -15.45 6.36 -23.05
CA PRO A 179 -16.13 6.88 -24.24
C PRO A 179 -17.12 5.92 -24.90
N ASN A 180 -17.23 4.69 -24.47
CA ASN A 180 -18.12 3.67 -25.04
C ASN A 180 -19.31 3.29 -24.13
N GLY A 181 -19.66 4.13 -23.15
CA GLY A 181 -20.78 3.83 -22.24
C GLY A 181 -20.57 2.60 -21.35
N SER A 182 -19.35 2.08 -21.31
CA SER A 182 -18.96 0.98 -20.43
C SER A 182 -18.52 1.50 -19.04
N ASN A 183 -19.24 2.51 -18.55
CA ASN A 183 -19.17 2.86 -17.13
C ASN A 183 -19.77 1.65 -16.38
N PRO A 184 -19.05 0.99 -15.49
CA PRO A 184 -19.73 0.13 -14.57
C PRO A 184 -20.58 1.05 -13.70
N GLU A 185 -21.89 1.11 -13.95
CA GLU A 185 -22.81 1.56 -12.91
C GLU A 185 -22.48 0.81 -11.63
N PRO A 186 -22.70 1.40 -10.45
CA PRO A 186 -22.73 0.62 -9.23
C PRO A 186 -23.88 -0.39 -9.40
N THR A 187 -23.58 -1.46 -10.08
CA THR A 187 -24.49 -2.57 -10.25
C THR A 187 -24.62 -3.21 -8.89
N ALA A 188 -25.84 -3.60 -8.58
CA ALA A 188 -26.19 -4.49 -7.48
C ALA A 188 -25.15 -5.61 -7.32
N PRO A 189 -25.00 -6.21 -6.15
CA PRO A 189 -23.85 -6.99 -5.72
C PRO A 189 -23.34 -7.92 -6.84
N HIS A 190 -22.14 -7.62 -7.33
CA HIS A 190 -21.47 -8.40 -8.36
C HIS A 190 -21.00 -9.72 -7.78
N ASP A 191 -21.72 -10.77 -8.02
CA ASP A 191 -21.31 -12.15 -7.75
C ASP A 191 -20.04 -12.59 -8.52
N ASN A 192 -19.46 -11.74 -9.39
CA ASN A 192 -18.42 -12.13 -10.34
C ASN A 192 -17.03 -11.50 -10.13
N VAL A 193 -16.84 -10.46 -9.30
CA VAL A 193 -15.52 -9.80 -9.13
C VAL A 193 -14.59 -10.60 -8.23
N ARG A 194 -15.11 -11.50 -7.41
CA ARG A 194 -14.34 -12.28 -6.41
C ARG A 194 -13.54 -13.44 -6.99
N ASN A 195 -13.82 -13.86 -8.22
CA ASN A 195 -13.18 -15.08 -8.77
C ASN A 195 -11.82 -14.84 -9.42
N ASP A 196 -11.41 -13.58 -9.63
CA ASP A 196 -10.20 -13.27 -10.40
C ASP A 196 -8.98 -12.91 -9.54
N TYR A 197 -9.13 -12.68 -8.23
CA TYR A 197 -7.99 -12.40 -7.36
C TYR A 197 -7.08 -13.63 -7.24
N THR A 198 -5.78 -13.37 -7.35
CA THR A 198 -4.71 -14.30 -7.00
C THR A 198 -3.78 -13.59 -6.03
N THR A 199 -3.06 -14.34 -5.21
CA THR A 199 -2.06 -13.79 -4.30
C THR A 199 -1.02 -12.99 -5.07
N SER A 200 -0.81 -11.73 -4.70
CA SER A 200 0.18 -10.89 -5.35
C SER A 200 1.60 -11.42 -5.15
N ASP A 201 2.48 -11.14 -6.10
CA ASP A 201 3.90 -11.52 -5.98
C ASP A 201 4.54 -10.96 -4.71
N ARG A 202 4.15 -9.74 -4.31
CA ARG A 202 4.58 -9.12 -3.06
C ARG A 202 4.20 -9.97 -1.84
N MET A 203 2.96 -10.47 -1.77
CA MET A 203 2.55 -11.32 -0.66
C MET A 203 3.20 -12.70 -0.73
N VAL A 204 3.39 -13.26 -1.92
CA VAL A 204 4.15 -14.51 -2.10
C VAL A 204 5.56 -14.36 -1.51
N ASP A 205 6.27 -13.28 -1.81
CA ASP A 205 7.62 -13.05 -1.29
C ASP A 205 7.62 -12.86 0.24
N ILE A 206 6.60 -12.21 0.79
CA ILE A 206 6.44 -12.08 2.24
C ILE A 206 6.22 -13.44 2.89
N ILE A 207 5.33 -14.28 2.35
CA ILE A 207 5.09 -15.62 2.89
C ILE A 207 6.39 -16.46 2.83
N LYS A 208 7.14 -16.38 1.72
CA LYS A 208 8.45 -17.04 1.59
C LYS A 208 9.42 -16.66 2.73
N THR A 209 9.42 -15.40 3.17
CA THR A 209 10.28 -14.96 4.29
C THR A 209 9.89 -15.56 5.63
N TYR A 210 8.62 -15.91 5.81
CA TYR A 210 8.14 -16.57 7.03
C TYR A 210 8.37 -18.09 7.02
N GLU A 211 8.22 -18.72 5.87
CA GLU A 211 8.36 -20.18 5.75
C GLU A 211 9.81 -20.64 5.66
N GLY A 212 10.70 -19.80 5.10
CA GLY A 212 12.08 -20.17 4.83
C GLY A 212 12.21 -21.11 3.64
N PHE A 213 13.42 -21.20 3.08
CA PHE A 213 13.70 -22.01 1.90
C PHE A 213 14.51 -23.27 2.25
N SER A 214 13.99 -24.46 1.90
CA SER A 214 14.70 -25.71 1.95
C SER A 214 15.02 -26.22 0.54
N PRO A 215 16.27 -26.16 0.07
CA PRO A 215 16.64 -26.63 -1.27
C PRO A 215 16.63 -28.14 -1.43
N ARG A 216 16.45 -28.87 -0.36
CA ARG A 216 16.41 -30.35 -0.35
C ARG A 216 15.23 -30.85 0.46
N ALA A 217 14.68 -31.99 0.01
CA ALA A 217 13.62 -32.67 0.74
C ALA A 217 14.10 -33.06 2.14
N ILE A 218 13.35 -32.65 3.17
CA ILE A 218 13.57 -33.00 4.57
C ILE A 218 12.36 -33.73 5.10
N LYS A 219 12.57 -34.67 6.02
CA LYS A 219 11.49 -35.35 6.74
C LYS A 219 11.64 -35.06 8.22
N LEU A 220 10.66 -34.38 8.80
CA LEU A 220 10.65 -34.06 10.20
C LEU A 220 10.20 -35.30 11.03
N ALA A 221 10.62 -35.33 12.29
CA ALA A 221 10.24 -36.45 13.17
C ALA A 221 8.73 -36.46 13.41
N GLY A 222 8.08 -37.57 13.06
CA GLY A 222 6.63 -37.74 13.19
C GLY A 222 5.82 -37.37 11.96
N GLU A 223 6.46 -36.93 10.87
CA GLU A 223 5.79 -36.72 9.58
C GLU A 223 5.81 -37.99 8.73
N ASP A 224 4.73 -38.18 7.97
CA ASP A 224 4.62 -39.36 7.06
C ASP A 224 5.31 -39.05 5.71
N GLU A 225 5.34 -37.79 5.27
CA GLU A 225 5.87 -37.35 3.98
C GLU A 225 7.06 -36.38 4.15
N TYR A 226 7.66 -36.01 3.03
CA TYR A 226 8.76 -35.04 2.98
C TYR A 226 8.27 -33.62 2.69
N THR A 227 9.06 -32.67 3.17
CA THR A 227 8.84 -31.22 2.92
C THR A 227 9.99 -30.67 2.08
N ILE A 228 9.71 -29.82 1.09
CA ILE A 228 10.70 -29.17 0.22
C ILE A 228 10.30 -27.71 -0.10
N GLY A 229 11.25 -26.92 -0.53
CA GLY A 229 11.01 -25.54 -0.98
C GLY A 229 10.57 -24.63 0.16
N TYR A 230 9.44 -23.98 0.02
CA TYR A 230 8.84 -23.09 1.03
C TYR A 230 7.71 -23.77 1.82
N GLY A 231 7.96 -25.00 2.24
CA GLY A 231 7.01 -25.74 3.07
C GLY A 231 6.04 -26.64 2.28
N HIS A 232 6.31 -26.90 1.00
CA HIS A 232 5.53 -27.87 0.25
C HIS A 232 5.71 -29.26 0.83
N TYR A 233 4.61 -29.86 1.30
CA TYR A 233 4.54 -31.17 1.96
C TYR A 233 3.58 -32.07 1.19
N GLY A 234 4.04 -33.27 0.82
CA GLY A 234 3.19 -34.19 0.10
C GLY A 234 3.88 -35.48 -0.36
N SER A 235 3.07 -36.43 -0.83
CA SER A 235 3.52 -37.71 -1.36
C SER A 235 4.27 -37.60 -2.70
N ASP A 236 4.30 -36.43 -3.30
CA ASP A 236 5.05 -36.08 -4.51
C ASP A 236 6.49 -35.62 -4.20
N VAL A 237 6.86 -35.50 -2.92
CA VAL A 237 8.21 -35.17 -2.46
C VAL A 237 8.90 -36.44 -1.92
N HIS A 238 10.09 -36.73 -2.44
CA HIS A 238 10.82 -37.96 -2.10
C HIS A 238 12.19 -37.69 -1.47
N ALA A 239 12.71 -38.66 -0.77
CA ALA A 239 14.06 -38.57 -0.21
C ALA A 239 15.10 -38.32 -1.30
N GLY A 240 15.89 -37.23 -1.14
CA GLY A 240 16.93 -36.86 -2.09
C GLY A 240 16.50 -35.82 -3.14
N ASP A 241 15.23 -35.48 -3.21
CA ASP A 241 14.75 -34.42 -4.11
C ASP A 241 15.40 -33.09 -3.77
N THR A 242 15.66 -32.34 -4.82
CA THR A 242 16.22 -30.97 -4.74
C THR A 242 15.39 -30.00 -5.58
N ILE A 243 15.31 -28.76 -5.16
CA ILE A 243 14.54 -27.71 -5.83
C ILE A 243 15.31 -26.39 -5.81
N THR A 244 15.20 -25.60 -6.87
CA THR A 244 15.69 -24.23 -6.92
C THR A 244 14.65 -23.28 -6.30
N GLU A 245 15.07 -22.07 -5.91
CA GLU A 245 14.14 -21.05 -5.40
C GLU A 245 13.05 -20.67 -6.41
N ALA A 246 13.40 -20.63 -7.71
CA ALA A 246 12.45 -20.34 -8.77
C ALA A 246 11.36 -21.42 -8.88
N GLU A 247 11.75 -22.68 -8.90
CA GLU A 247 10.82 -23.83 -8.92
C GLU A 247 9.97 -23.87 -7.64
N ALA A 248 10.59 -23.64 -6.48
CA ALA A 248 9.89 -23.58 -5.20
C ALA A 248 8.87 -22.44 -5.15
N THR A 249 9.17 -21.30 -5.78
CA THR A 249 8.22 -20.18 -5.90
C THR A 249 7.01 -20.56 -6.76
N VAL A 250 7.22 -21.28 -7.87
CA VAL A 250 6.14 -21.78 -8.71
C VAL A 250 5.28 -22.79 -7.95
N LEU A 251 5.92 -23.68 -7.19
CA LEU A 251 5.25 -24.69 -6.37
C LEU A 251 4.41 -24.02 -5.27
N MET A 252 4.97 -23.04 -4.55
CA MET A 252 4.26 -22.27 -3.53
C MET A 252 3.02 -21.57 -4.11
N LYS A 253 3.13 -20.93 -5.28
CA LYS A 253 1.97 -20.31 -5.93
C LYS A 253 0.87 -21.32 -6.27
N LYS A 254 1.25 -22.57 -6.57
CA LYS A 254 0.29 -23.66 -6.76
C LYS A 254 -0.39 -24.03 -5.44
N ASP A 255 0.38 -24.15 -4.36
CA ASP A 255 -0.15 -24.49 -3.03
C ASP A 255 -1.06 -23.39 -2.49
N LEU A 256 -0.71 -22.11 -2.70
CA LEU A 256 -1.52 -20.97 -2.28
C LEU A 256 -2.94 -20.96 -2.87
N LYS A 257 -3.19 -21.62 -4.00
CA LYS A 257 -4.54 -21.70 -4.59
C LYS A 257 -5.59 -22.32 -3.68
N VAL A 258 -5.19 -23.21 -2.79
CA VAL A 258 -6.10 -23.81 -1.80
C VAL A 258 -6.60 -22.71 -0.84
N PHE A 259 -5.70 -21.83 -0.40
CA PHE A 259 -5.99 -20.76 0.53
C PHE A 259 -6.68 -19.57 -0.16
N GLU A 260 -6.33 -19.27 -1.41
CA GLU A 260 -7.07 -18.33 -2.25
C GLU A 260 -8.55 -18.74 -2.38
N ASN A 261 -8.80 -20.02 -2.66
CA ASN A 261 -10.14 -20.54 -2.75
C ASN A 261 -10.87 -20.52 -1.40
N ALA A 262 -10.16 -20.75 -0.29
CA ALA A 262 -10.74 -20.64 1.05
C ALA A 262 -11.20 -19.20 1.33
N VAL A 263 -10.40 -18.19 0.97
CA VAL A 263 -10.78 -16.77 1.11
C VAL A 263 -11.99 -16.46 0.23
N LYS A 264 -11.96 -16.83 -1.06
CA LYS A 264 -13.06 -16.61 -2.01
C LYS A 264 -14.37 -17.25 -1.56
N ASN A 265 -14.28 -18.42 -0.94
CA ASN A 265 -15.45 -19.15 -0.43
C ASN A 265 -15.99 -18.61 0.88
N ALA A 266 -15.13 -18.14 1.78
CA ALA A 266 -15.52 -17.70 3.11
C ALA A 266 -16.00 -16.24 3.15
N VAL A 267 -15.32 -15.33 2.41
CA VAL A 267 -15.64 -13.90 2.38
C VAL A 267 -16.76 -13.65 1.36
N LYS A 268 -17.85 -12.97 1.77
CA LYS A 268 -19.05 -12.70 0.99
C LYS A 268 -19.21 -11.24 0.57
N VAL A 269 -18.34 -10.37 1.06
CA VAL A 269 -18.30 -8.94 0.75
C VAL A 269 -17.17 -8.63 -0.22
N GLU A 270 -17.22 -7.47 -0.87
CA GLU A 270 -16.11 -6.99 -1.67
C GLU A 270 -14.92 -6.64 -0.78
N ILE A 271 -13.73 -6.99 -1.22
CA ILE A 271 -12.46 -6.69 -0.55
C ILE A 271 -11.44 -6.20 -1.58
N THR A 272 -10.45 -5.46 -1.14
CA THR A 272 -9.34 -5.01 -1.98
C THR A 272 -8.34 -6.15 -2.22
N GLN A 273 -7.47 -6.02 -3.24
CA GLN A 273 -6.37 -6.98 -3.46
C GLN A 273 -5.47 -7.08 -2.20
N SER A 274 -5.21 -5.97 -1.54
CA SER A 274 -4.37 -5.94 -0.33
C SER A 274 -5.03 -6.68 0.84
N GLN A 275 -6.35 -6.54 1.00
CA GLN A 275 -7.12 -7.32 1.98
C GLN A 275 -7.14 -8.80 1.61
N PHE A 276 -7.33 -9.13 0.33
CA PHE A 276 -7.27 -10.52 -0.13
C PHE A 276 -5.92 -11.17 0.19
N ASP A 277 -4.82 -10.49 -0.10
CA ASP A 277 -3.46 -10.95 0.19
C ASP A 277 -3.24 -11.20 1.69
N ALA A 278 -3.66 -10.27 2.54
CA ALA A 278 -3.59 -10.44 4.00
C ALA A 278 -4.37 -11.68 4.48
N LEU A 279 -5.57 -11.87 3.94
CA LEU A 279 -6.44 -13.00 4.30
C LEU A 279 -5.90 -14.33 3.77
N VAL A 280 -5.28 -14.37 2.59
CA VAL A 280 -4.60 -15.57 2.09
C VAL A 280 -3.42 -15.92 2.99
N SER A 281 -2.58 -14.95 3.37
CA SER A 281 -1.48 -15.18 4.32
C SER A 281 -1.98 -15.69 5.68
N LEU A 282 -3.06 -15.11 6.20
CA LEU A 282 -3.69 -15.56 7.43
C LEU A 282 -4.19 -17.00 7.29
N SER A 283 -4.97 -17.28 6.23
CA SER A 283 -5.52 -18.62 5.94
C SER A 283 -4.40 -19.66 5.78
N TYR A 284 -3.32 -19.32 5.08
CA TYR A 284 -2.15 -20.17 4.92
C TYR A 284 -1.52 -20.57 6.26
N ASN A 285 -1.46 -19.63 7.20
CA ASN A 285 -0.82 -19.86 8.49
C ASN A 285 -1.72 -20.58 9.51
N ILE A 286 -3.02 -20.27 9.57
CA ILE A 286 -3.93 -20.86 10.56
C ILE A 286 -4.74 -22.05 10.04
N GLY A 287 -4.67 -22.31 8.72
CA GLY A 287 -5.45 -23.34 8.04
C GLY A 287 -6.83 -22.85 7.59
N THR A 288 -7.31 -23.44 6.49
CA THR A 288 -8.56 -23.04 5.82
C THR A 288 -9.80 -23.17 6.70
N GLY A 289 -9.87 -24.19 7.56
CA GLY A 289 -11.00 -24.40 8.48
C GLY A 289 -11.07 -23.35 9.56
N ALA A 290 -9.96 -23.11 10.28
CA ALA A 290 -9.89 -22.08 11.31
C ALA A 290 -10.13 -20.69 10.73
N PHE A 291 -9.64 -20.43 9.52
CA PHE A 291 -9.89 -19.18 8.80
C PHE A 291 -11.37 -18.96 8.52
N ALA A 292 -12.05 -19.96 7.95
CA ALA A 292 -13.48 -19.85 7.61
C ALA A 292 -14.37 -19.58 8.84
N ASP A 293 -14.00 -20.12 10.01
CA ASP A 293 -14.71 -19.97 11.27
C ASP A 293 -14.24 -18.75 12.08
N SER A 294 -13.26 -17.98 11.58
CA SER A 294 -12.64 -16.85 12.30
C SER A 294 -13.61 -15.68 12.52
N ASP A 295 -13.36 -14.91 13.58
CA ASP A 295 -14.09 -13.67 13.84
C ASP A 295 -13.74 -12.60 12.80
N THR A 296 -12.53 -12.65 12.20
CA THR A 296 -12.15 -11.85 11.03
C THR A 296 -13.14 -12.04 9.88
N VAL A 297 -13.43 -13.28 9.48
CA VAL A 297 -14.35 -13.59 8.37
C VAL A 297 -15.79 -13.23 8.73
N LYS A 298 -16.22 -13.52 9.96
CA LYS A 298 -17.58 -13.16 10.43
C LYS A 298 -17.78 -11.65 10.38
N ALA A 299 -16.83 -10.87 10.94
CA ALA A 299 -16.90 -9.42 10.95
C ALA A 299 -16.95 -8.84 9.53
N LEU A 300 -16.12 -9.35 8.61
CA LEU A 300 -16.16 -8.94 7.20
C LEU A 300 -17.52 -9.17 6.58
N ASN A 301 -18.10 -10.36 6.77
CA ASN A 301 -19.39 -10.73 6.19
C ASN A 301 -20.57 -9.95 6.80
N GLU A 302 -20.37 -9.35 7.98
CA GLU A 302 -21.30 -8.40 8.60
C GLU A 302 -21.07 -6.94 8.13
N GLY A 303 -20.07 -6.68 7.26
CA GLY A 303 -19.70 -5.35 6.81
C GLY A 303 -18.85 -4.56 7.82
N LYS A 304 -18.40 -5.20 8.89
CA LYS A 304 -17.58 -4.58 9.97
C LYS A 304 -16.09 -4.70 9.64
N VAL A 305 -15.63 -3.93 8.68
CA VAL A 305 -14.23 -4.01 8.18
C VAL A 305 -13.22 -3.67 9.28
N GLY A 306 -13.53 -2.69 10.13
CA GLY A 306 -12.69 -2.30 11.26
C GLY A 306 -12.52 -3.43 12.28
N HIS A 307 -13.60 -4.15 12.60
CA HIS A 307 -13.54 -5.32 13.48
C HIS A 307 -12.67 -6.43 12.90
N ALA A 308 -12.83 -6.70 11.60
CA ALA A 308 -12.01 -7.69 10.90
C ALA A 308 -10.51 -7.34 10.93
N ALA A 309 -10.17 -6.08 10.67
CA ALA A 309 -8.79 -5.59 10.71
C ALA A 309 -8.15 -5.83 12.08
N VAL A 310 -8.83 -5.42 13.15
CA VAL A 310 -8.25 -5.49 14.51
C VAL A 310 -8.30 -6.89 15.13
N ASP A 311 -9.00 -7.85 14.50
CA ASP A 311 -9.00 -9.26 14.93
C ASP A 311 -7.75 -10.01 14.42
N ILE A 312 -7.20 -9.67 13.25
CA ILE A 312 -6.02 -10.32 12.67
C ILE A 312 -4.89 -10.48 13.71
N PRO A 313 -4.49 -9.47 14.49
CA PRO A 313 -3.45 -9.60 15.51
C PRO A 313 -3.73 -10.58 16.63
N SER A 314 -4.96 -11.04 16.80
CA SER A 314 -5.34 -12.03 17.83
C SER A 314 -4.79 -13.42 17.55
N TRP A 315 -4.52 -13.75 16.30
CA TRP A 315 -4.03 -15.05 15.82
C TRP A 315 -2.52 -15.24 16.03
N ARG A 316 -2.03 -15.02 17.24
CA ARG A 316 -0.60 -15.07 17.65
C ARG A 316 -0.22 -16.29 18.47
N ARG A 317 -1.13 -17.23 18.67
CA ARG A 317 -0.89 -18.42 19.49
C ARG A 317 -0.67 -19.65 18.61
N GLY A 318 0.36 -20.43 18.92
CA GLY A 318 0.60 -21.72 18.30
C GLY A 318 -0.15 -22.88 18.98
N MET A 319 0.15 -24.10 18.56
CA MET A 319 -0.35 -25.30 19.23
C MET A 319 0.03 -25.27 20.71
N GLY A 320 -0.95 -25.60 21.59
CA GLY A 320 -0.78 -25.48 23.05
C GLY A 320 -1.01 -24.07 23.60
N TYR A 321 -1.59 -23.17 22.80
CA TYR A 321 -1.97 -21.80 23.19
C TYR A 321 -0.83 -20.87 23.63
N GLN A 322 0.41 -21.25 23.38
CA GLN A 322 1.58 -20.40 23.66
C GLN A 322 1.70 -19.26 22.65
N ILE A 323 2.07 -18.08 23.15
CA ILE A 323 2.35 -16.91 22.29
C ILE A 323 3.68 -17.14 21.57
N LEU A 324 3.70 -16.95 20.24
CA LEU A 324 4.88 -17.08 19.41
C LEU A 324 5.26 -15.73 18.81
N PRO A 325 6.44 -15.18 19.15
CA PRO A 325 6.87 -13.87 18.63
C PRO A 325 6.94 -13.79 17.11
N GLY A 326 7.23 -14.90 16.43
CA GLY A 326 7.20 -14.97 14.97
C GLY A 326 5.80 -14.73 14.39
N LEU A 327 4.76 -15.20 15.08
CA LEU A 327 3.37 -14.94 14.69
C LEU A 327 2.97 -13.48 14.91
N GLU A 328 3.46 -12.82 15.96
CA GLU A 328 3.19 -11.40 16.19
C GLU A 328 3.71 -10.53 15.04
N LYS A 329 4.91 -10.83 14.53
CA LYS A 329 5.46 -10.13 13.36
C LYS A 329 4.64 -10.39 12.10
N ARG A 330 4.22 -11.64 11.86
CA ARG A 330 3.38 -12.01 10.72
C ARG A 330 2.03 -11.32 10.77
N ARG A 331 1.38 -11.31 11.92
CA ARG A 331 0.11 -10.61 12.16
C ARG A 331 0.21 -9.10 11.96
N GLN A 332 1.33 -8.48 12.35
CA GLN A 332 1.58 -7.07 12.08
C GLN A 332 1.62 -6.79 10.58
N THR A 333 2.34 -7.61 9.81
CA THR A 333 2.39 -7.46 8.35
C THR A 333 1.02 -7.66 7.71
N GLU A 334 0.26 -8.66 8.13
CA GLU A 334 -1.09 -8.90 7.61
C GLU A 334 -2.06 -7.76 7.96
N LEU A 335 -1.98 -7.20 9.17
CA LEU A 335 -2.73 -6.00 9.56
C LEU A 335 -2.36 -4.80 8.69
N GLU A 336 -1.06 -4.60 8.39
CA GLU A 336 -0.59 -3.53 7.51
C GLU A 336 -1.18 -3.65 6.10
N PHE A 337 -1.18 -4.85 5.54
CA PHE A 337 -1.81 -5.11 4.23
C PHE A 337 -3.31 -4.90 4.24
N PHE A 338 -3.96 -5.31 5.32
CA PHE A 338 -5.42 -5.28 5.40
C PHE A 338 -5.99 -3.88 5.61
N ALA A 339 -5.34 -3.06 6.44
CA ALA A 339 -5.94 -1.84 6.97
C ALA A 339 -5.25 -0.53 6.56
N THR A 340 -3.99 -0.57 6.05
CA THR A 340 -3.32 0.67 5.65
C THR A 340 -3.92 1.23 4.37
N GLY A 341 -4.36 2.48 4.43
CA GLY A 341 -5.03 3.17 3.33
C GLY A 341 -6.55 3.06 3.34
N GLU A 342 -7.11 2.20 4.19
CA GLU A 342 -8.55 2.03 4.33
C GLU A 342 -9.16 3.08 5.26
N ASP A 343 -10.44 3.37 5.04
CA ASP A 343 -11.23 4.30 5.86
C ASP A 343 -12.01 3.54 6.94
N PHE A 344 -12.07 4.14 8.12
CA PHE A 344 -12.76 3.57 9.28
C PHE A 344 -13.56 4.63 10.01
N THR A 345 -14.68 4.23 10.59
CA THR A 345 -15.49 5.07 11.46
C THR A 345 -15.16 4.77 12.93
N ILE A 346 -14.92 5.82 13.71
CA ILE A 346 -14.70 5.69 15.17
C ILE A 346 -16.04 5.51 15.86
N THR A 347 -16.17 4.46 16.67
CA THR A 347 -17.43 4.07 17.34
C THR A 347 -17.58 4.59 18.77
N ASP A 348 -16.56 5.27 19.31
CA ASP A 348 -16.57 5.93 20.63
C ASP A 348 -15.64 7.16 20.61
N CYS A 349 -15.69 7.98 21.63
CA CYS A 349 -14.81 9.12 21.78
C CYS A 349 -13.35 8.68 21.99
N MET A 350 -12.45 9.04 21.07
CA MET A 350 -11.06 8.58 21.06
C MET A 350 -10.03 9.68 21.27
N ASN A 351 -9.14 9.48 22.24
CA ASN A 351 -7.95 10.31 22.41
C ASN A 351 -7.03 10.22 21.19
N VAL A 352 -6.60 11.37 20.67
CA VAL A 352 -5.58 11.46 19.62
C VAL A 352 -4.21 11.62 20.26
N ARG A 353 -3.31 10.66 20.04
CA ARG A 353 -2.00 10.58 20.69
C ARG A 353 -0.86 10.84 19.73
N THR A 354 0.32 11.07 20.30
CA THR A 354 1.57 11.28 19.54
C THR A 354 2.20 9.98 19.04
N GLY A 355 1.78 8.83 19.55
CA GLY A 355 2.29 7.51 19.19
C GLY A 355 1.30 6.39 19.54
N ALA A 356 1.57 5.18 19.03
CA ALA A 356 0.78 3.97 19.26
C ALA A 356 1.02 3.44 20.68
N GLY A 357 0.09 3.66 21.58
CA GLY A 357 0.14 3.19 22.96
C GLY A 357 -0.42 4.21 23.96
N THR A 358 -0.92 3.73 25.08
CA THR A 358 -1.47 4.57 26.14
C THR A 358 -0.39 5.37 26.88
N ASN A 359 0.87 4.98 26.80
CA ASN A 359 2.03 5.67 27.34
C ASN A 359 2.44 6.92 26.54
N TYR A 360 1.92 7.10 25.31
CA TYR A 360 2.19 8.30 24.53
C TYR A 360 1.22 9.43 24.92
N PRO A 361 1.71 10.69 24.98
CA PRO A 361 0.91 11.83 25.34
C PRO A 361 -0.32 12.01 24.42
N VAL A 362 -1.44 12.43 25.00
CA VAL A 362 -2.58 12.93 24.23
C VAL A 362 -2.20 14.30 23.65
N LYS A 363 -2.45 14.51 22.38
CA LYS A 363 -2.23 15.79 21.71
C LYS A 363 -3.20 16.85 22.23
N THR A 364 -2.89 18.12 21.97
CA THR A 364 -3.85 19.21 22.11
C THR A 364 -4.58 19.44 20.79
N VAL A 365 -5.74 20.05 20.84
CA VAL A 365 -6.55 20.36 19.64
C VAL A 365 -5.78 21.23 18.64
N SER A 366 -4.93 22.13 19.10
CA SER A 366 -4.04 22.95 18.23
C SER A 366 -3.07 22.12 17.40
N GLN A 367 -2.74 20.90 17.84
CA GLN A 367 -1.81 19.99 17.15
C GLN A 367 -2.49 19.07 16.12
N LEU A 368 -3.81 19.15 15.99
CA LEU A 368 -4.56 18.40 14.99
C LEU A 368 -4.56 19.11 13.64
N THR A 369 -4.82 18.37 12.57
CA THR A 369 -5.14 18.94 11.26
C THR A 369 -6.41 19.81 11.32
N ALA A 370 -6.70 20.59 10.29
CA ALA A 370 -7.93 21.38 10.23
C ALA A 370 -9.16 20.51 10.39
N ASN A 371 -9.27 19.43 9.60
CA ASN A 371 -10.37 18.46 9.70
C ASN A 371 -10.42 17.78 11.08
N GLY A 372 -9.24 17.43 11.64
CA GLY A 372 -9.19 16.86 12.99
C GLY A 372 -9.75 17.78 14.08
N ARG A 373 -9.51 19.11 13.97
CA ARG A 373 -10.09 20.08 14.89
C ARG A 373 -11.61 20.18 14.79
N GLU A 374 -12.16 20.03 13.60
CA GLU A 374 -13.62 20.00 13.38
C GLU A 374 -14.28 18.79 14.01
N ASN A 375 -13.56 17.67 14.06
CA ASN A 375 -14.02 16.42 14.65
C ASN A 375 -13.71 16.27 16.15
N ALA A 376 -13.02 17.25 16.75
CA ALA A 376 -12.76 17.23 18.20
C ALA A 376 -14.02 17.52 19.02
N VAL A 377 -14.18 16.78 20.12
CA VAL A 377 -15.27 16.98 21.11
C VAL A 377 -15.21 18.40 21.69
N ASN A 378 -14.03 18.83 22.11
CA ASN A 378 -13.78 20.21 22.56
C ASN A 378 -12.88 20.92 21.56
N ARG A 379 -13.30 22.05 21.04
CA ARG A 379 -12.57 22.81 19.99
C ARG A 379 -11.60 23.85 20.53
N SER A 380 -11.45 23.99 21.86
CA SER A 380 -10.45 24.90 22.43
C SER A 380 -9.05 24.44 22.09
N ALA A 381 -8.19 25.33 21.61
CA ALA A 381 -6.84 25.02 21.13
C ALA A 381 -5.98 24.28 22.18
N SER A 382 -6.14 24.60 23.46
CA SER A 382 -5.41 24.01 24.58
C SER A 382 -6.05 22.74 25.15
N ALA A 383 -7.28 22.39 24.72
CA ALA A 383 -7.96 21.18 25.20
C ALA A 383 -7.23 19.92 24.70
N GLN A 384 -7.41 18.83 25.43
CA GLN A 384 -6.98 17.51 24.94
C GLN A 384 -7.73 17.16 23.67
N ALA A 385 -7.01 16.58 22.71
CA ALA A 385 -7.54 16.16 21.43
C ALA A 385 -8.28 14.82 21.59
N VAL A 386 -9.60 14.90 21.57
CA VAL A 386 -10.51 13.75 21.62
C VAL A 386 -11.41 13.83 20.41
N PHE A 387 -11.36 12.85 19.53
CA PHE A 387 -12.32 12.71 18.44
C PHE A 387 -13.66 12.23 18.98
N ARG A 388 -14.74 12.71 18.39
CA ARG A 388 -16.11 12.26 18.70
C ARG A 388 -16.40 10.95 17.98
N GLU A 389 -17.34 10.21 18.51
CA GLU A 389 -18.01 9.10 17.82
C GLU A 389 -18.50 9.52 16.43
N GLY A 390 -18.45 8.62 15.45
CA GLY A 390 -18.80 8.88 14.06
C GLY A 390 -17.73 9.64 13.26
N THR A 391 -16.53 9.88 13.82
CA THR A 391 -15.43 10.48 13.05
C THR A 391 -14.87 9.45 12.08
N GLU A 392 -14.85 9.82 10.80
CA GLU A 392 -14.18 9.03 9.75
C GLU A 392 -12.68 9.34 9.73
N ILE A 393 -11.88 8.31 9.62
CA ILE A 393 -10.42 8.40 9.54
C ILE A 393 -9.89 7.47 8.44
N THR A 394 -8.83 7.89 7.76
CA THR A 394 -8.02 6.99 6.92
C THR A 394 -6.83 6.49 7.73
N ALA A 395 -6.64 5.18 7.80
CA ALA A 395 -5.51 4.57 8.49
C ALA A 395 -4.23 4.67 7.63
N LEU A 396 -3.37 5.66 7.91
CA LEU A 396 -2.10 5.88 7.20
C LEU A 396 -1.00 4.91 7.64
N GLU A 397 -1.12 4.39 8.85
CA GLU A 397 -0.22 3.41 9.47
C GLU A 397 -1.01 2.67 10.55
N VAL A 398 -0.71 1.41 10.72
CA VAL A 398 -1.38 0.57 11.71
C VAL A 398 -0.35 -0.16 12.55
N LYS A 399 -0.62 -0.34 13.84
CA LYS A 399 0.32 -0.98 14.74
C LYS A 399 -0.39 -1.84 15.78
N ALA A 400 -0.03 -3.11 15.85
CA ALA A 400 -0.37 -3.98 16.94
C ALA A 400 0.69 -3.86 18.06
N VAL A 401 0.23 -3.68 19.29
CA VAL A 401 1.06 -3.67 20.50
C VAL A 401 0.66 -4.85 21.34
N TYR A 402 1.61 -5.73 21.59
CA TYR A 402 1.36 -7.01 22.22
C TYR A 402 1.85 -7.00 23.68
N SER A 403 1.04 -7.56 24.57
CA SER A 403 1.42 -7.93 25.91
C SER A 403 1.01 -9.39 26.20
N SER A 404 1.43 -9.95 27.32
CA SER A 404 1.00 -11.30 27.73
C SER A 404 -0.51 -11.40 27.95
N GLN A 405 -1.15 -10.29 28.27
CA GLN A 405 -2.56 -10.24 28.67
C GLN A 405 -3.49 -9.81 27.55
N ARG A 406 -3.05 -8.90 26.66
CA ARG A 406 -3.92 -8.32 25.63
C ARG A 406 -3.16 -7.93 24.36
N VAL A 407 -3.93 -7.72 23.31
CA VAL A 407 -3.53 -7.06 22.07
C VAL A 407 -4.16 -5.67 22.05
N GLU A 408 -3.37 -4.66 21.72
CA GLU A 408 -3.86 -3.32 21.40
C GLU A 408 -3.60 -3.08 19.91
N VAL A 409 -4.54 -2.46 19.23
CA VAL A 409 -4.36 -2.03 17.83
C VAL A 409 -4.54 -0.53 17.74
N TRP A 410 -3.60 0.12 17.07
CA TRP A 410 -3.54 1.57 16.94
C TRP A 410 -3.50 1.94 15.48
N PHE A 411 -4.34 2.90 15.08
CA PHE A 411 -4.36 3.46 13.74
C PHE A 411 -3.84 4.89 13.77
N ARG A 412 -2.93 5.21 12.85
CA ARG A 412 -2.44 6.57 12.65
C ARG A 412 -3.24 7.22 11.53
N CYS A 413 -4.03 8.21 11.88
CA CYS A 413 -4.65 9.12 10.92
C CYS A 413 -3.78 10.41 10.75
N PRO A 414 -4.13 11.33 9.83
CA PRO A 414 -3.37 12.58 9.64
C PRO A 414 -3.19 13.42 10.90
N SER A 415 -4.11 13.32 11.84
CA SER A 415 -4.07 14.06 13.12
C SER A 415 -3.22 13.39 14.20
N GLY A 416 -2.98 12.08 14.14
CA GLY A 416 -2.22 11.33 15.13
C GLY A 416 -2.71 9.90 15.29
N TRP A 417 -2.36 9.27 16.40
CA TRP A 417 -2.71 7.89 16.71
C TRP A 417 -3.98 7.80 17.52
N ILE A 418 -4.89 6.93 17.12
CA ILE A 418 -6.08 6.56 17.86
C ILE A 418 -6.02 5.06 18.21
N CYS A 419 -6.67 4.68 19.30
CA CYS A 419 -6.83 3.28 19.67
C CYS A 419 -7.98 2.68 18.84
N ALA A 420 -7.70 1.66 18.04
CA ALA A 420 -8.70 0.93 17.28
C ALA A 420 -9.22 -0.29 18.06
N ARG A 421 -8.36 -0.88 18.93
CA ARG A 421 -8.73 -1.99 19.83
C ARG A 421 -7.90 -1.95 21.11
N MET A 422 -8.56 -2.25 22.23
CA MET A 422 -7.96 -2.41 23.55
C MET A 422 -8.44 -3.71 24.20
N GLY A 423 -7.67 -4.80 24.06
CA GLY A 423 -8.10 -6.12 24.54
C GLY A 423 -9.32 -6.62 23.77
N GLU A 424 -10.45 -6.74 24.44
CA GLU A 424 -11.72 -7.17 23.81
C GLU A 424 -12.55 -6.00 23.26
N GLU A 425 -12.24 -4.77 23.65
CA GLU A 425 -12.98 -3.59 23.21
C GLU A 425 -12.47 -3.10 21.84
N ILE A 426 -13.40 -2.88 20.91
CA ILE A 426 -13.13 -2.42 19.54
C ILE A 426 -13.82 -1.06 19.34
N TYR A 427 -13.11 -0.11 18.76
CA TYR A 427 -13.51 1.28 18.64
C TYR A 427 -13.57 1.79 17.20
N VAL A 428 -13.54 0.87 16.21
CA VAL A 428 -13.58 1.19 14.77
C VAL A 428 -14.50 0.22 14.02
N GLU A 429 -15.21 0.75 13.03
CA GLU A 429 -16.00 0.01 12.04
C GLU A 429 -15.51 0.30 10.61
#